data_7f66ef6d24e1e9ea95217f851f532f3f
#
_entry.id   7f66ef6d24e1e9ea95217f851f532f3f
#
_cell.length_a   1.000
_cell.length_b   1.000
_cell.length_c   1.000
_cell.angle_alpha   90.00
_cell.angle_beta   90.00
_cell.angle_gamma   90.00
#
_symmetry.space_group_name_H-M   'P 1'
#
loop_
_entity.id
_entity.type
_entity.pdbx_description
1 polymer ?
#
loop_
_entity_poly.entity_id
_entity_poly.type
_entity_poly.pdbx_seq_one_letter_code
_entity_poly.pdbx_strand_id
1 'polypeptide(L)'
;MPSVKPLPEFMAWLDGLRDASVRGVVVARIKRLAFGLMGDAKPVGEGVSELRIHAGAGWRVYFVQRGAQVIVLLGGGYKRTQTSDTKRAKALAARLE
;
A
#
# COMPACT_ATOMS: atom_id res chain seq x y z
N MET A 1 3.06 -3.42 -18.20
CA MET A 1 2.52 -3.56 -16.84
C MET A 1 3.59 -3.20 -15.83
N PRO A 2 3.25 -2.46 -14.78
CA PRO A 2 4.24 -2.10 -13.78
C PRO A 2 4.69 -3.31 -12.96
N SER A 3 5.94 -3.29 -12.52
CA SER A 3 6.44 -4.23 -11.52
C SER A 3 6.05 -3.75 -10.14
N VAL A 4 5.50 -4.62 -9.32
CA VAL A 4 5.17 -4.31 -7.93
C VAL A 4 6.27 -4.86 -7.03
N LYS A 5 6.89 -3.97 -6.25
CA LYS A 5 8.01 -4.32 -5.38
C LYS A 5 7.64 -4.02 -3.92
N PRO A 6 7.35 -5.04 -3.12
CA PRO A 6 7.07 -4.81 -1.71
C PRO A 6 8.36 -4.59 -0.92
N LEU A 7 8.35 -3.58 -0.06
CA LEU A 7 9.42 -3.42 0.92
C LEU A 7 9.27 -4.47 2.03
N PRO A 8 10.35 -4.78 2.76
CA PRO A 8 10.26 -5.67 3.92
C PRO A 8 9.23 -5.23 4.94
N GLU A 9 9.08 -3.93 5.15
CA GLU A 9 8.09 -3.36 6.07
C GLU A 9 6.66 -3.69 5.63
N PHE A 10 6.40 -3.63 4.33
CA PHE A 10 5.10 -4.01 3.81
C PHE A 10 4.84 -5.50 4.02
N MET A 11 5.83 -6.34 3.72
CA MET A 11 5.68 -7.78 3.88
C MET A 11 5.45 -8.16 5.34
N ALA A 12 6.16 -7.52 6.26
CA ALA A 12 5.95 -7.76 7.69
C ALA A 12 4.54 -7.39 8.12
N TRP A 13 4.02 -6.26 7.62
CA TRP A 13 2.65 -5.86 7.92
C TRP A 13 1.64 -6.88 7.37
N LEU A 14 1.81 -7.27 6.12
CA LEU A 14 0.90 -8.22 5.46
C LEU A 14 0.88 -9.56 6.18
N ASP A 15 2.07 -10.09 6.49
CA ASP A 15 2.21 -11.38 7.17
C ASP A 15 1.67 -11.34 8.59
N GLY A 16 1.65 -10.15 9.20
CA GLY A 16 1.11 -9.96 10.54
C GLY A 16 -0.41 -9.88 10.63
N LEU A 17 -1.10 -9.79 9.49
CA LEU A 17 -2.56 -9.76 9.47
C LEU A 17 -3.09 -11.15 9.85
N ARG A 18 -3.85 -11.20 10.93
CA ARG A 18 -4.37 -12.48 11.46
C ARG A 18 -5.51 -13.05 10.64
N ASP A 19 -6.32 -12.16 10.07
CA ASP A 19 -7.50 -12.58 9.31
C ASP A 19 -7.09 -12.89 7.87
N ALA A 20 -7.18 -14.17 7.49
CA ALA A 20 -6.82 -14.63 6.16
C ALA A 20 -7.69 -14.00 5.07
N SER A 21 -8.96 -13.70 5.36
CA SER A 21 -9.82 -13.06 4.37
C SER A 21 -9.40 -11.62 4.11
N VAL A 22 -8.93 -10.91 5.13
CA VAL A 22 -8.37 -9.55 4.96
C VAL A 22 -7.12 -9.61 4.10
N ARG A 23 -6.19 -10.55 4.41
CA ARG A 23 -4.99 -10.72 3.59
C ARG A 23 -5.34 -10.99 2.12
N GLY A 24 -6.34 -11.84 1.89
CA GLY A 24 -6.79 -12.15 0.53
C GLY A 24 -7.31 -10.93 -0.22
N VAL A 25 -8.10 -10.10 0.44
CA VAL A 25 -8.62 -8.86 -0.16
C VAL A 25 -7.47 -7.90 -0.49
N VAL A 26 -6.53 -7.74 0.43
CA VAL A 26 -5.36 -6.88 0.21
C VAL A 26 -4.54 -7.36 -0.99
N VAL A 27 -4.22 -8.65 -1.02
CA VAL A 27 -3.45 -9.24 -2.12
C VAL A 27 -4.17 -9.08 -3.47
N ALA A 28 -5.49 -9.28 -3.48
CA ALA A 28 -6.28 -9.10 -4.70
C ALA A 28 -6.20 -7.67 -5.22
N ARG A 29 -6.24 -6.68 -4.34
CA ARG A 29 -6.15 -5.28 -4.75
C ARG A 29 -4.75 -4.94 -5.26
N ILE A 30 -3.71 -5.52 -4.67
CA ILE A 30 -2.34 -5.34 -5.14
C ILE A 30 -2.17 -5.93 -6.54
N LYS A 31 -2.76 -7.10 -6.80
CA LYS A 31 -2.74 -7.68 -8.13
C LYS A 31 -3.38 -6.77 -9.17
N ARG A 32 -4.46 -6.08 -8.80
CA ARG A 32 -5.09 -5.10 -9.69
C ARG A 32 -4.16 -3.92 -9.98
N LEU A 33 -3.43 -3.45 -8.99
CA LEU A 33 -2.40 -2.42 -9.20
C LEU A 33 -1.37 -2.88 -10.24
N ALA A 34 -0.95 -4.13 -10.16
CA ALA A 34 0.03 -4.68 -11.10
C ALA A 34 -0.48 -4.69 -12.54
N PHE A 35 -1.79 -4.68 -12.72
CA PHE A 35 -2.42 -4.56 -14.04
C PHE A 35 -2.76 -3.11 -14.41
N GLY A 36 -2.32 -2.13 -13.62
CA GLY A 36 -2.62 -0.73 -13.87
C GLY A 36 -4.00 -0.27 -13.40
N LEU A 37 -4.70 -1.12 -12.64
CA LEU A 37 -6.05 -0.81 -12.15
C LEU A 37 -5.93 -0.24 -10.73
N MET A 38 -5.89 1.08 -10.62
CA MET A 38 -5.67 1.76 -9.35
C MET A 38 -6.82 1.61 -8.36
N GLY A 39 -8.05 1.62 -8.83
CA GLY A 39 -9.19 1.61 -7.94
C GLY A 39 -9.24 2.90 -7.11
N ASP A 40 -9.60 2.78 -5.84
CA ASP A 40 -9.69 3.94 -4.94
C ASP A 40 -8.31 4.26 -4.35
N ALA A 41 -7.52 4.99 -5.13
CA ALA A 41 -6.19 5.44 -4.71
C ALA A 41 -6.16 6.97 -4.68
N LYS A 42 -5.47 7.53 -3.69
CA LYS A 42 -5.44 8.96 -3.44
C LYS A 42 -4.05 9.40 -3.02
N PRO A 43 -3.50 10.47 -3.62
CA PRO A 43 -2.22 11.02 -3.16
C PRO A 43 -2.34 11.56 -1.74
N VAL A 44 -1.31 11.31 -0.93
CA VAL A 44 -1.23 11.83 0.43
C VAL A 44 -0.04 12.76 0.64
N GLY A 45 0.66 13.09 -0.44
CA GLY A 45 1.80 13.99 -0.44
C GLY A 45 3.14 13.27 -0.53
N GLU A 46 4.16 14.01 -0.90
CA GLU A 46 5.55 13.53 -0.98
C GLU A 46 5.72 12.30 -1.90
N GLY A 47 4.89 12.22 -2.93
CA GLY A 47 4.93 11.12 -3.90
C GLY A 47 4.26 9.84 -3.42
N VAL A 48 3.74 9.82 -2.19
CA VAL A 48 3.06 8.66 -1.61
C VAL A 48 1.58 8.70 -1.95
N SER A 49 1.03 7.54 -2.30
CA SER A 49 -0.41 7.36 -2.48
C SER A 49 -0.94 6.31 -1.51
N GLU A 50 -2.21 6.46 -1.18
CA GLU A 50 -2.95 5.57 -0.30
C GLU A 50 -3.96 4.80 -1.13
N LEU A 51 -3.86 3.48 -1.13
CA LEU A 51 -4.85 2.61 -1.75
C LEU A 51 -5.86 2.22 -0.67
N ARG A 52 -7.10 2.61 -0.86
CA ARG A 52 -8.16 2.33 0.09
C ARG A 52 -8.87 1.04 -0.27
N ILE A 53 -9.04 0.18 0.72
CA ILE A 53 -9.72 -1.09 0.57
C ILE A 53 -10.95 -1.06 1.47
N HIS A 54 -12.12 -0.97 0.84
CA HIS A 54 -13.39 -0.81 1.54
C HIS A 54 -13.89 -2.16 2.04
N ALA A 55 -13.24 -2.67 3.09
CA ALA A 55 -13.60 -3.93 3.72
C ALA A 55 -13.29 -3.83 5.21
N GLY A 56 -14.25 -4.21 6.04
CA GLY A 56 -14.07 -4.26 7.50
C GLY A 56 -13.58 -2.95 8.09
N ALA A 57 -12.40 -2.97 8.68
CA ALA A 57 -11.83 -1.83 9.41
C ALA A 57 -11.34 -0.69 8.52
N GLY A 58 -11.52 -0.77 7.21
CA GLY A 58 -11.03 0.25 6.27
C GLY A 58 -9.53 0.12 6.07
N TRP A 59 -9.13 -0.96 5.42
CA TRP A 59 -7.72 -1.27 5.21
C TRP A 59 -7.09 -0.36 4.16
N ARG A 60 -5.81 -0.09 4.31
CA ARG A 60 -5.06 0.80 3.42
C ARG A 60 -3.69 0.23 3.13
N VAL A 61 -3.24 0.47 1.89
CA VAL A 61 -1.88 0.14 1.45
C VAL A 61 -1.25 1.43 0.93
N TYR A 62 -0.03 1.73 1.36
CA TYR A 62 0.69 2.92 0.95
C TYR A 62 1.75 2.54 -0.06
N PHE A 63 1.84 3.31 -1.15
CA PHE A 63 2.75 3.00 -2.23
C PHE A 63 3.30 4.26 -2.89
N VAL A 64 4.43 4.08 -3.58
CA VAL A 64 5.02 5.10 -4.47
C VAL A 64 5.06 4.52 -5.87
N GLN A 65 4.66 5.30 -6.85
CA GLN A 65 4.78 4.91 -8.24
C GLN A 65 5.96 5.65 -8.87
N ARG A 66 6.92 4.88 -9.40
CA ARG A 66 8.12 5.41 -10.06
C ARG A 66 7.93 5.27 -11.57
N GLY A 67 7.45 6.34 -12.21
CA GLY A 67 7.08 6.33 -13.63
C GLY A 67 5.95 5.35 -13.87
N ALA A 68 5.90 4.77 -15.08
CA ALA A 68 4.88 3.78 -15.44
C ALA A 68 5.33 2.34 -15.14
N GLN A 69 6.56 2.15 -14.66
CA GLN A 69 7.21 0.84 -14.62
C GLN A 69 7.25 0.19 -13.23
N VAL A 70 7.28 0.97 -12.16
CA VAL A 70 7.54 0.43 -10.82
C VAL A 70 6.56 1.00 -9.82
N ILE A 71 5.97 0.11 -9.01
CA ILE A 71 5.17 0.47 -7.84
C ILE A 71 5.85 -0.15 -6.63
N VAL A 72 6.24 0.67 -5.66
CA VAL A 72 6.88 0.21 -4.43
C VAL A 72 5.84 0.24 -3.32
N LEU A 73 5.59 -0.91 -2.69
CA LEU A 73 4.67 -1.02 -1.56
C LEU A 73 5.43 -0.71 -0.27
N LEU A 74 5.00 0.34 0.43
CA LEU A 74 5.71 0.88 1.59
C LEU A 74 5.24 0.26 2.90
N GLY A 75 3.95 0.09 3.04
CA GLY A 75 3.37 -0.43 4.27
C GLY A 75 1.86 -0.44 4.17
N GLY A 76 1.21 -0.77 5.26
CA GLY A 76 -0.24 -0.80 5.32
C GLY A 76 -0.74 -0.50 6.72
N GLY A 77 -2.05 -0.44 6.84
CA GLY A 77 -2.71 -0.17 8.09
C GLY A 77 -4.21 -0.13 7.87
N TYR A 78 -4.90 0.50 8.80
CA TYR A 78 -6.35 0.64 8.71
C TYR A 78 -6.75 2.04 9.17
N LYS A 79 -8.03 2.34 9.09
CA LYS A 79 -8.54 3.70 9.30
C LYS A 79 -8.07 4.33 10.61
N ARG A 80 -8.04 3.56 11.71
CA ARG A 80 -7.68 4.09 13.03
C ARG A 80 -6.20 4.49 13.13
N THR A 81 -5.32 3.86 12.36
CA THR A 81 -3.88 4.13 12.39
C THR A 81 -3.42 4.99 11.22
N GLN A 82 -4.35 5.54 10.44
CA GLN A 82 -4.06 6.23 9.20
C GLN A 82 -3.01 7.33 9.32
N THR A 83 -3.11 8.18 10.34
CA THR A 83 -2.20 9.32 10.51
C THR A 83 -0.75 8.85 10.70
N SER A 84 -0.52 7.91 11.61
CA SER A 84 0.82 7.41 11.87
C SER A 84 1.35 6.56 10.72
N ASP A 85 0.47 5.79 10.06
CA ASP A 85 0.87 4.96 8.92
C ASP A 85 1.27 5.80 7.72
N THR A 86 0.54 6.88 7.45
CA THR A 86 0.89 7.82 6.37
C THR A 86 2.25 8.45 6.63
N LYS A 87 2.49 8.88 7.86
CA LYS A 87 3.77 9.48 8.25
C LYS A 87 4.92 8.51 8.08
N ARG A 88 4.73 7.26 8.51
CA ARG A 88 5.74 6.21 8.35
C ARG A 88 6.02 5.92 6.88
N ALA A 89 4.96 5.85 6.06
CA ALA A 89 5.10 5.61 4.63
C ALA A 89 5.92 6.70 3.94
N LYS A 90 5.67 7.96 4.30
CA LYS A 90 6.44 9.08 3.76
C LYS A 90 7.90 9.02 4.16
N ALA A 91 8.18 8.63 5.40
CA ALA A 91 9.56 8.46 5.86
C ALA A 91 10.28 7.34 5.09
N LEU A 92 9.59 6.23 4.82
CA LEU A 92 10.15 5.15 4.02
C LEU A 92 10.37 5.58 2.57
N ALA A 93 9.43 6.31 1.99
CA ALA A 93 9.56 6.82 0.63
C ALA A 93 10.77 7.74 0.48
N ALA A 94 11.03 8.58 1.48
CA ALA A 94 12.14 9.51 1.47
C ALA A 94 13.51 8.80 1.47
N ARG A 95 13.56 7.54 1.88
CA ARG A 95 14.78 6.73 1.93
C ARG A 95 15.00 5.93 0.64
N LEU A 96 14.04 5.93 -0.28
CA LEU A 96 14.18 5.27 -1.58
C LEU A 96 15.00 6.13 -2.53
N GLU A 97 15.80 5.50 -3.35
CA GLU A 97 16.62 6.17 -4.34
C GLU A 97 16.06 6.12 -5.75
#